data_772b8c30dfb8c79b01ef8a9ffb994680
#
_entry.id   772b8c30dfb8c79b01ef8a9ffb994680
#
_cell.length_a   1.000
_cell.length_b   1.000
_cell.length_c   1.000
_cell.angle_alpha   90.00
_cell.angle_beta   90.00
_cell.angle_gamma   90.00
#
_symmetry.space_group_name_H-M   'P 1'
#
loop_
_entity.id
_entity.type
_entity.pdbx_description
1 polymer ?
#
loop_
_entity_poly.entity_id
_entity_poly.type
_entity_poly.pdbx_seq_one_letter_code
_entity_poly.pdbx_strand_id
1 'polypeptide(L)'
;ANEIGVEVIRYHIFLGNLMNQYTSIGITGSHGKTSTTGLMSHVLSGYAPTSYLIGDGTGHGESQAEFFAFEACEYRRHFLAYHPDYMIMTNIDFDHPDYFSGIEDVVSAFQSMALQVNKAIIACGDDEHLQKIQANVPVVFYGFGSNNDFEARNVTKTTSGSTFDVFVRNEFYLKFEIPFFGDHAVLNALAV
;
A
#
# COMPACT_ATOMS: atom_id res chain seq x y z
N ALA A 1 -24.17 -22.44 -8.95
CA ALA A 1 -24.45 -21.48 -7.90
C ALA A 1 -25.90 -20.95 -8.02
N ASN A 2 -26.30 -20.43 -9.17
CA ASN A 2 -27.66 -19.89 -9.37
C ASN A 2 -28.75 -20.97 -9.20
N GLU A 3 -28.50 -22.24 -9.56
CA GLU A 3 -29.43 -23.35 -9.43
C GLU A 3 -29.71 -23.76 -7.96
N ILE A 4 -28.83 -23.41 -7.04
CA ILE A 4 -28.94 -23.71 -5.60
C ILE A 4 -29.16 -22.47 -4.74
N GLY A 5 -29.49 -21.33 -5.37
CA GLY A 5 -29.80 -20.08 -4.67
C GLY A 5 -28.61 -19.40 -3.97
N VAL A 6 -27.37 -19.76 -4.31
CA VAL A 6 -26.18 -19.12 -3.76
C VAL A 6 -25.83 -17.91 -4.61
N GLU A 7 -25.68 -16.75 -3.97
CA GLU A 7 -25.26 -15.53 -4.61
C GLU A 7 -23.82 -15.66 -5.12
N VAL A 8 -23.58 -15.20 -6.35
CA VAL A 8 -22.23 -15.15 -6.96
C VAL A 8 -21.85 -13.71 -7.13
N ILE A 9 -20.86 -13.27 -6.37
CA ILE A 9 -20.30 -11.93 -6.45
C ILE A 9 -18.84 -11.98 -6.93
N ARG A 10 -18.39 -10.90 -7.57
CA ARG A 10 -17.00 -10.78 -7.99
C ARG A 10 -16.10 -10.60 -6.77
N TYR A 11 -14.89 -11.17 -6.82
CA TYR A 11 -13.92 -11.13 -5.73
C TYR A 11 -13.67 -9.73 -5.16
N HIS A 12 -13.39 -8.73 -6.01
CA HIS A 12 -13.13 -7.36 -5.57
C HIS A 12 -14.35 -6.69 -4.92
N ILE A 13 -15.58 -7.02 -5.36
CA ILE A 13 -16.81 -6.53 -4.71
C ILE A 13 -16.95 -7.15 -3.31
N PHE A 14 -16.70 -8.45 -3.19
CA PHE A 14 -16.71 -9.12 -1.89
C PHE A 14 -15.69 -8.52 -0.94
N LEU A 15 -14.46 -8.30 -1.40
CA LEU A 15 -13.38 -7.71 -0.61
C LEU A 15 -13.70 -6.28 -0.18
N GLY A 16 -14.26 -5.46 -1.08
CA GLY A 16 -14.73 -4.11 -0.77
C GLY A 16 -15.81 -4.06 0.30
N ASN A 17 -16.70 -5.05 0.35
CA ASN A 17 -17.69 -5.18 1.41
C ASN A 17 -17.07 -5.65 2.73
N LEU A 18 -16.14 -6.61 2.66
CA LEU A 18 -15.48 -7.18 3.84
C LEU A 18 -14.66 -6.14 4.59
N MET A 19 -13.90 -5.30 3.88
CA MET A 19 -13.02 -4.30 4.49
C MET A 19 -13.74 -3.31 5.40
N ASN A 20 -15.03 -3.05 5.16
CA ASN A 20 -15.83 -2.11 5.97
C ASN A 20 -16.05 -2.57 7.41
N GLN A 21 -15.70 -3.79 7.75
CA GLN A 21 -15.83 -4.35 9.10
C GLN A 21 -14.60 -4.08 9.97
N TYR A 22 -13.53 -3.49 9.40
CA TYR A 22 -12.23 -3.33 10.03
C TYR A 22 -11.69 -1.91 9.82
N THR A 23 -10.68 -1.53 10.58
CA THR A 23 -9.78 -0.45 10.16
C THR A 23 -8.95 -0.97 9.00
N SER A 24 -9.27 -0.53 7.79
CA SER A 24 -8.75 -1.11 6.56
C SER A 24 -7.55 -0.35 6.01
N ILE A 25 -6.50 -1.10 5.65
CA ILE A 25 -5.28 -0.57 5.04
C ILE A 25 -5.10 -1.25 3.68
N GLY A 26 -5.34 -0.50 2.60
CA GLY A 26 -5.06 -0.95 1.24
C GLY A 26 -3.63 -0.61 0.83
N ILE A 27 -2.99 -1.51 0.09
CA ILE A 27 -1.66 -1.29 -0.47
C ILE A 27 -1.75 -1.40 -1.99
N THR A 28 -1.43 -0.33 -2.71
CA THR A 28 -1.44 -0.27 -4.17
C THR A 28 -0.16 0.30 -4.74
N GLY A 29 0.02 0.17 -6.05
CA GLY A 29 1.17 0.63 -6.81
C GLY A 29 1.46 -0.34 -7.96
N SER A 30 2.20 0.08 -8.97
CA SER A 30 2.60 -0.81 -10.05
C SER A 30 3.52 -1.92 -9.52
N HIS A 31 4.45 -1.58 -8.63
CA HIS A 31 5.41 -2.50 -8.03
C HIS A 31 5.43 -2.40 -6.50
N GLY A 32 5.87 -3.48 -5.82
CA GLY A 32 6.08 -3.50 -4.37
C GLY A 32 4.85 -3.81 -3.52
N LYS A 33 3.65 -3.94 -4.10
CA LYS A 33 2.40 -4.23 -3.37
C LYS A 33 2.52 -5.42 -2.42
N THR A 34 2.87 -6.58 -2.95
CA THR A 34 2.95 -7.85 -2.22
C THR A 34 3.91 -7.78 -1.04
N SER A 35 5.12 -7.24 -1.27
CA SER A 35 6.14 -7.09 -0.21
C SER A 35 5.70 -6.10 0.87
N THR A 36 5.13 -4.96 0.48
CA THR A 36 4.65 -3.94 1.42
C THR A 36 3.43 -4.45 2.21
N THR A 37 2.51 -5.20 1.57
CA THR A 37 1.38 -5.83 2.27
C THR A 37 1.86 -6.86 3.28
N GLY A 38 2.87 -7.66 2.93
CA GLY A 38 3.49 -8.62 3.85
C GLY A 38 4.13 -7.93 5.06
N LEU A 39 4.89 -6.86 4.84
CA LEU A 39 5.48 -6.05 5.92
C LEU A 39 4.41 -5.43 6.82
N MET A 40 3.40 -4.78 6.24
CA MET A 40 2.29 -4.17 6.98
C MET A 40 1.54 -5.22 7.81
N SER A 41 1.26 -6.38 7.23
CA SER A 41 0.59 -7.48 7.94
C SER A 41 1.40 -7.97 9.13
N HIS A 42 2.73 -8.08 8.96
CA HIS A 42 3.64 -8.48 10.04
C HIS A 42 3.66 -7.45 11.18
N VAL A 43 3.82 -6.18 10.85
CA VAL A 43 3.87 -5.10 11.85
C VAL A 43 2.56 -4.98 12.61
N LEU A 44 1.43 -4.95 11.91
CA LEU A 44 0.10 -4.85 12.53
C LEU A 44 -0.23 -6.06 13.40
N SER A 45 0.11 -7.28 12.96
CA SER A 45 -0.11 -8.50 13.75
C SER A 45 0.71 -8.53 15.05
N GLY A 46 1.82 -7.80 15.10
CA GLY A 46 2.59 -7.58 16.33
C GLY A 46 1.97 -6.52 17.26
N TYR A 47 1.06 -5.71 16.76
CA TYR A 47 0.41 -4.62 17.50
C TYR A 47 -1.01 -4.97 17.98
N ALA A 48 -1.85 -5.55 17.11
CA ALA A 48 -3.24 -5.91 17.42
C ALA A 48 -3.74 -7.07 16.54
N PRO A 49 -4.87 -7.71 16.89
CA PRO A 49 -5.47 -8.74 16.04
C PRO A 49 -5.71 -8.22 14.62
N THR A 50 -5.10 -8.88 13.64
CA THR A 50 -5.04 -8.42 12.26
C THR A 50 -5.37 -9.52 11.28
N SER A 51 -6.36 -9.29 10.44
CA SER A 51 -6.60 -10.08 9.25
C SER A 51 -5.83 -9.51 8.07
N TYR A 52 -5.41 -10.35 7.11
CA TYR A 52 -4.71 -9.85 5.92
C TYR A 52 -4.92 -10.73 4.70
N LEU A 53 -4.68 -10.13 3.53
CA LEU A 53 -4.73 -10.80 2.23
C LEU A 53 -3.65 -10.25 1.30
N ILE A 54 -2.64 -11.07 1.02
CA ILE A 54 -1.48 -10.74 0.19
C ILE A 54 -1.70 -11.24 -1.23
N GLY A 55 -1.14 -10.54 -2.22
CA GLY A 55 -1.36 -10.83 -3.64
C GLY A 55 -0.81 -12.16 -4.13
N ASP A 56 0.07 -12.82 -3.38
CA ASP A 56 0.58 -14.16 -3.66
C ASP A 56 -0.39 -15.29 -3.24
N GLY A 57 -1.57 -14.93 -2.72
CA GLY A 57 -2.58 -15.86 -2.22
C GLY A 57 -2.44 -16.18 -0.74
N THR A 58 -1.42 -15.67 -0.05
CA THR A 58 -1.30 -15.78 1.40
C THR A 58 -2.38 -14.93 2.08
N GLY A 59 -3.10 -15.53 3.01
CA GLY A 59 -4.14 -14.85 3.77
C GLY A 59 -4.28 -15.39 5.17
N HIS A 60 -4.75 -14.54 6.09
CA HIS A 60 -5.07 -14.90 7.46
C HIS A 60 -6.34 -14.20 7.89
N GLY A 61 -7.26 -14.95 8.47
CA GLY A 61 -8.46 -14.42 9.11
C GLY A 61 -8.35 -14.56 10.61
N GLU A 62 -8.28 -13.45 11.33
CA GLU A 62 -8.23 -13.41 12.78
C GLU A 62 -9.62 -13.11 13.36
N SER A 63 -10.03 -13.91 14.35
CA SER A 63 -11.25 -13.66 15.09
C SER A 63 -11.13 -12.35 15.87
N GLN A 64 -12.10 -11.45 15.71
CA GLN A 64 -12.09 -10.12 16.31
C GLN A 64 -10.93 -9.21 15.84
N ALA A 65 -10.50 -9.38 14.59
CA ALA A 65 -9.49 -8.50 14.01
C ALA A 65 -9.93 -7.02 14.08
N GLU A 66 -9.02 -6.17 14.51
CA GLU A 66 -9.15 -4.71 14.49
C GLU A 66 -8.75 -4.16 13.13
N PHE A 67 -7.69 -4.73 12.53
CA PHE A 67 -7.13 -4.30 11.26
C PHE A 67 -7.35 -5.32 10.16
N PHE A 68 -7.43 -4.80 8.93
CA PHE A 68 -7.41 -5.59 7.71
C PHE A 68 -6.45 -4.97 6.70
N ALA A 69 -5.29 -5.62 6.49
CA ALA A 69 -4.30 -5.22 5.48
C ALA A 69 -4.49 -6.04 4.20
N PHE A 70 -4.57 -5.38 3.06
CA PHE A 70 -4.82 -6.09 1.81
C PHE A 70 -4.16 -5.43 0.60
N GLU A 71 -3.79 -6.26 -0.38
CA GLU A 71 -3.29 -5.79 -1.66
C GLU A 71 -4.45 -5.29 -2.53
N ALA A 72 -4.37 -4.03 -2.96
CA ALA A 72 -5.35 -3.36 -3.79
C ALA A 72 -4.82 -3.24 -5.23
N CYS A 73 -5.13 -4.25 -6.05
CA CYS A 73 -4.64 -4.34 -7.43
C CYS A 73 -5.33 -3.32 -8.35
N GLU A 74 -4.53 -2.54 -9.06
CA GLU A 74 -4.97 -1.54 -10.05
C GLU A 74 -5.50 -2.16 -11.35
N TYR A 75 -5.10 -3.39 -11.65
CA TYR A 75 -5.48 -4.07 -12.88
C TYR A 75 -6.99 -4.13 -13.04
N ARG A 76 -7.47 -3.78 -14.23
CA ARG A 76 -8.89 -3.63 -14.58
C ARG A 76 -9.66 -2.71 -13.61
N ARG A 77 -8.94 -1.82 -12.92
CA ARG A 77 -9.50 -0.88 -11.93
C ARG A 77 -10.25 -1.59 -10.80
N HIS A 78 -9.88 -2.84 -10.46
CA HIS A 78 -10.56 -3.61 -9.43
C HIS A 78 -10.50 -2.91 -8.07
N PHE A 79 -9.41 -2.19 -7.78
CA PHE A 79 -9.25 -1.43 -6.54
C PHE A 79 -10.29 -0.30 -6.36
N LEU A 80 -10.95 0.16 -7.45
CA LEU A 80 -12.02 1.15 -7.35
C LEU A 80 -13.32 0.61 -6.71
N ALA A 81 -13.38 -0.68 -6.40
CA ALA A 81 -14.43 -1.24 -5.54
C ALA A 81 -14.16 -1.01 -4.04
N TYR A 82 -13.00 -0.42 -3.68
CA TYR A 82 -12.55 -0.27 -2.30
C TYR A 82 -12.69 1.17 -1.80
N HIS A 83 -13.04 1.30 -0.51
CA HIS A 83 -13.06 2.58 0.21
C HIS A 83 -12.27 2.42 1.52
N PRO A 84 -10.94 2.24 1.45
CA PRO A 84 -10.13 1.95 2.62
C PRO A 84 -10.03 3.16 3.55
N ASP A 85 -9.78 2.89 4.83
CA ASP A 85 -9.43 3.94 5.79
C ASP A 85 -8.07 4.55 5.46
N TYR A 86 -7.09 3.70 5.18
CA TYR A 86 -5.73 4.10 4.82
C TYR A 86 -5.31 3.44 3.51
N MET A 87 -4.53 4.17 2.71
CA MET A 87 -3.97 3.64 1.46
C MET A 87 -2.48 3.92 1.40
N ILE A 88 -1.67 2.88 1.21
CA ILE A 88 -0.26 3.04 0.81
C ILE A 88 -0.20 2.99 -0.71
N MET A 89 0.48 3.98 -1.31
CA MET A 89 0.73 4.08 -2.74
C MET A 89 2.24 4.04 -2.98
N THR A 90 2.75 2.95 -3.55
CA THR A 90 4.19 2.71 -3.64
C THR A 90 4.84 3.40 -4.85
N ASN A 91 4.22 3.32 -6.01
CA ASN A 91 4.66 3.95 -7.27
C ASN A 91 3.57 3.84 -8.34
N ILE A 92 3.69 4.66 -9.39
CA ILE A 92 2.86 4.58 -10.59
C ILE A 92 3.77 4.41 -11.79
N ASP A 93 3.65 3.28 -12.50
CA ASP A 93 4.36 2.99 -13.73
C ASP A 93 3.39 2.43 -14.77
N PHE A 94 3.77 2.48 -16.05
CA PHE A 94 2.96 1.90 -17.11
C PHE A 94 3.10 0.39 -17.11
N ASP A 95 2.16 -0.26 -16.46
CA ASP A 95 2.00 -1.71 -16.44
C ASP A 95 0.64 -2.11 -17.03
N HIS A 96 0.45 -3.39 -17.32
CA HIS A 96 -0.78 -3.95 -17.91
C HIS A 96 -1.22 -3.27 -19.22
N PRO A 97 -0.38 -3.26 -20.28
CA PRO A 97 -0.68 -2.64 -21.56
C PRO A 97 -1.83 -3.31 -22.32
N ASP A 98 -2.31 -4.47 -21.86
CA ASP A 98 -3.51 -5.15 -22.34
C ASP A 98 -4.80 -4.48 -21.84
N TYR A 99 -4.71 -3.58 -20.87
CA TYR A 99 -5.84 -2.89 -20.28
C TYR A 99 -5.71 -1.37 -20.28
N PHE A 100 -4.58 -0.83 -19.84
CA PHE A 100 -4.35 0.61 -19.81
C PHE A 100 -3.78 1.10 -21.14
N SER A 101 -4.30 2.24 -21.64
CA SER A 101 -3.90 2.83 -22.91
C SER A 101 -2.58 3.59 -22.86
N GLY A 102 -2.07 3.90 -21.67
CA GLY A 102 -0.85 4.65 -21.41
C GLY A 102 -0.72 5.04 -19.95
N ILE A 103 0.37 5.73 -19.61
CA ILE A 103 0.65 6.15 -18.23
C ILE A 103 -0.44 7.08 -17.67
N GLU A 104 -0.99 7.97 -18.48
CA GLU A 104 -2.04 8.90 -18.08
C GLU A 104 -3.32 8.17 -17.65
N ASP A 105 -3.60 7.03 -18.27
CA ASP A 105 -4.75 6.19 -17.94
C ASP A 105 -4.55 5.47 -16.59
N VAL A 106 -3.31 5.03 -16.32
CA VAL A 106 -2.93 4.50 -15.00
C VAL A 106 -3.06 5.58 -13.94
N VAL A 107 -2.45 6.76 -14.15
CA VAL A 107 -2.53 7.92 -13.24
C VAL A 107 -3.98 8.28 -12.92
N SER A 108 -4.85 8.30 -13.95
CA SER A 108 -6.28 8.58 -13.78
C SER A 108 -6.98 7.55 -12.86
N ALA A 109 -6.59 6.27 -12.94
CA ALA A 109 -7.11 5.23 -12.06
C ALA A 109 -6.67 5.45 -10.61
N PHE A 110 -5.37 5.74 -10.39
CA PHE A 110 -4.84 6.05 -9.06
C PHE A 110 -5.44 7.33 -8.47
N GLN A 111 -5.65 8.37 -9.29
CA GLN A 111 -6.34 9.59 -8.89
C GLN A 111 -7.77 9.29 -8.41
N SER A 112 -8.48 8.41 -9.13
CA SER A 112 -9.84 8.00 -8.74
C SER A 112 -9.83 7.23 -7.41
N MET A 113 -8.83 6.36 -7.19
CA MET A 113 -8.66 5.62 -5.94
C MET A 113 -8.34 6.55 -4.77
N ALA A 114 -7.48 7.55 -4.97
CA ALA A 114 -7.10 8.51 -3.94
C ALA A 114 -8.31 9.28 -3.37
N LEU A 115 -9.29 9.58 -4.22
CA LEU A 115 -10.52 10.26 -3.80
C LEU A 115 -11.49 9.38 -2.99
N GLN A 116 -11.26 8.07 -2.95
CA GLN A 116 -12.08 7.10 -2.22
C GLN A 116 -11.52 6.72 -0.84
N VAL A 117 -10.32 7.21 -0.49
CA VAL A 117 -9.70 6.95 0.81
C VAL A 117 -10.37 7.77 1.90
N ASN A 118 -10.64 7.16 3.06
CA ASN A 118 -11.44 7.77 4.12
C ASN A 118 -10.64 8.59 5.14
N LYS A 119 -9.37 8.22 5.44
CA LYS A 119 -8.60 8.84 6.55
C LYS A 119 -7.27 9.45 6.13
N ALA A 120 -6.39 8.67 5.48
CA ALA A 120 -5.11 9.18 5.00
C ALA A 120 -4.49 8.32 3.89
N ILE A 121 -3.61 8.94 3.10
CA ILE A 121 -2.78 8.28 2.10
C ILE A 121 -1.32 8.40 2.52
N ILE A 122 -0.57 7.30 2.40
CA ILE A 122 0.88 7.25 2.54
C ILE A 122 1.44 7.00 1.13
N ALA A 123 2.11 7.98 0.54
CA ALA A 123 2.53 7.93 -0.85
C ALA A 123 4.05 8.10 -0.99
N CYS A 124 4.66 7.36 -1.93
CA CYS A 124 6.06 7.57 -2.26
C CYS A 124 6.22 8.94 -2.94
N GLY A 125 6.84 9.89 -2.23
CA GLY A 125 7.05 11.25 -2.73
C GLY A 125 8.25 11.36 -3.68
N ASP A 126 8.97 10.28 -3.94
CA ASP A 126 9.99 10.23 -5.00
C ASP A 126 9.38 9.86 -6.36
N ASP A 127 8.10 9.47 -6.40
CA ASP A 127 7.35 9.22 -7.63
C ASP A 127 6.69 10.49 -8.14
N GLU A 128 7.02 10.90 -9.37
CA GLU A 128 6.54 12.16 -9.97
C GLU A 128 5.01 12.21 -10.20
N HIS A 129 4.36 11.06 -10.34
CA HIS A 129 2.91 10.98 -10.52
C HIS A 129 2.20 11.05 -9.18
N LEU A 130 2.73 10.35 -8.15
CA LEU A 130 2.17 10.38 -6.80
C LEU A 130 2.28 11.75 -6.14
N GLN A 131 3.34 12.52 -6.42
CA GLN A 131 3.47 13.91 -5.96
C GLN A 131 2.32 14.82 -6.40
N LYS A 132 1.64 14.47 -7.49
CA LYS A 132 0.56 15.27 -8.10
C LYS A 132 -0.84 14.75 -7.73
N ILE A 133 -0.93 13.64 -7.00
CA ILE A 133 -2.21 13.05 -6.59
C ILE A 133 -2.97 14.01 -5.67
N GLN A 134 -4.23 14.20 -5.98
CA GLN A 134 -5.16 14.98 -5.16
C GLN A 134 -6.04 14.03 -4.35
N ALA A 135 -6.25 14.36 -3.09
CA ALA A 135 -7.09 13.59 -2.18
C ALA A 135 -7.96 14.50 -1.31
N ASN A 136 -9.05 13.94 -0.77
CA ASN A 136 -9.90 14.62 0.20
C ASN A 136 -9.42 14.42 1.64
N VAL A 137 -8.34 13.69 1.82
CA VAL A 137 -7.71 13.34 3.09
C VAL A 137 -6.23 13.74 3.09
N PRO A 138 -5.56 13.83 4.25
CA PRO A 138 -4.13 14.08 4.31
C PRO A 138 -3.33 13.07 3.50
N VAL A 139 -2.31 13.57 2.78
CA VAL A 139 -1.30 12.74 2.10
C VAL A 139 0.01 12.95 2.84
N VAL A 140 0.59 11.85 3.31
CA VAL A 140 1.91 11.79 3.96
C VAL A 140 2.90 11.21 2.96
N PHE A 141 3.95 11.95 2.67
CA PHE A 141 4.96 11.51 1.71
C PHE A 141 6.15 10.85 2.38
N TYR A 142 6.63 9.76 1.79
CA TYR A 142 7.85 9.07 2.19
C TYR A 142 8.78 8.87 1.00
N GLY A 143 10.09 8.76 1.27
CA GLY A 143 11.07 8.53 0.20
C GLY A 143 12.50 8.83 0.63
N PHE A 144 13.39 8.94 -0.37
CA PHE A 144 14.78 9.38 -0.18
C PHE A 144 14.95 10.89 -0.33
N GLY A 145 14.04 11.53 -1.06
CA GLY A 145 14.08 12.97 -1.32
C GLY A 145 13.79 13.81 -0.07
N SER A 146 14.47 14.96 0.03
CA SER A 146 14.39 15.86 1.19
C SER A 146 13.05 16.61 1.37
N ASN A 147 12.12 16.43 0.44
CA ASN A 147 10.79 17.03 0.50
C ASN A 147 9.72 16.09 1.07
N ASN A 148 10.11 14.91 1.51
CA ASN A 148 9.21 13.94 2.11
C ASN A 148 8.98 14.23 3.60
N ASP A 149 7.84 13.84 4.13
CA ASP A 149 7.55 13.89 5.57
C ASP A 149 8.40 12.87 6.33
N PHE A 150 8.60 11.68 5.71
CA PHE A 150 9.47 10.61 6.19
C PHE A 150 10.57 10.34 5.17
N GLU A 151 11.81 10.46 5.59
CA GLU A 151 12.97 10.29 4.71
C GLU A 151 13.88 9.16 5.20
N ALA A 152 14.33 8.31 4.29
CA ALA A 152 15.43 7.38 4.54
C ALA A 152 16.74 8.01 4.08
N ARG A 153 17.69 8.17 5.02
CA ARG A 153 19.04 8.70 4.75
C ARG A 153 20.10 7.70 5.18
N ASN A 154 21.33 7.90 4.73
CA ASN A 154 22.50 7.10 5.13
C ASN A 154 22.30 5.58 4.92
N VAL A 155 21.64 5.22 3.81
CA VAL A 155 21.37 3.81 3.49
C VAL A 155 22.70 3.07 3.29
N THR A 156 22.89 1.99 4.04
CA THR A 156 24.08 1.15 3.98
C THR A 156 23.68 -0.31 3.83
N LYS A 157 24.32 -1.00 2.88
CA LYS A 157 24.18 -2.45 2.71
C LYS A 157 25.07 -3.15 3.72
N THR A 158 24.50 -4.14 4.42
CA THR A 158 25.21 -5.02 5.37
C THR A 158 25.31 -6.43 4.81
N THR A 159 25.91 -7.36 5.54
CA THR A 159 25.93 -8.79 5.15
C THR A 159 24.56 -9.48 5.35
N SER A 160 23.67 -8.88 6.13
CA SER A 160 22.37 -9.45 6.51
C SER A 160 21.16 -8.66 6.00
N GLY A 161 21.38 -7.51 5.33
CA GLY A 161 20.30 -6.67 4.84
C GLY A 161 20.73 -5.23 4.59
N SER A 162 19.88 -4.29 4.98
CA SER A 162 20.12 -2.85 4.84
C SER A 162 19.89 -2.13 6.17
N THR A 163 20.71 -1.10 6.45
CA THR A 163 20.47 -0.15 7.54
C THR A 163 20.25 1.24 6.97
N PHE A 164 19.41 2.03 7.61
CA PHE A 164 19.15 3.41 7.22
C PHE A 164 18.66 4.24 8.41
N ASP A 165 18.88 5.54 8.32
CA ASP A 165 18.39 6.49 9.30
C ASP A 165 17.05 7.06 8.81
N VAL A 166 16.03 7.08 9.67
CA VAL A 166 14.74 7.71 9.37
C VAL A 166 14.71 9.11 9.94
N PHE A 167 14.36 10.06 9.09
CA PHE A 167 14.10 11.44 9.45
C PHE A 167 12.62 11.75 9.25
N VAL A 168 12.03 12.42 10.23
CA VAL A 168 10.64 12.91 10.16
C VAL A 168 10.70 14.43 10.12
N ARG A 169 10.23 15.02 9.02
CA ARG A 169 10.27 16.48 8.80
C ARG A 169 11.65 17.08 9.07
N ASN A 170 12.69 16.44 8.52
CA ASN A 170 14.11 16.80 8.68
C ASN A 170 14.73 16.56 10.08
N GLU A 171 14.00 16.05 11.05
CA GLU A 171 14.53 15.67 12.35
C GLU A 171 14.84 14.18 12.40
N PHE A 172 16.04 13.80 12.87
CA PHE A 172 16.41 12.40 13.06
C PHE A 172 15.43 11.76 14.05
N TYR A 173 14.82 10.65 13.62
CA TYR A 173 13.87 9.90 14.45
C TYR A 173 14.52 8.66 15.04
N LEU A 174 14.98 7.73 14.17
CA LEU A 174 15.69 6.52 14.60
C LEU A 174 16.43 5.86 13.45
N LYS A 175 17.28 4.88 13.78
CA LYS A 175 17.98 4.02 12.82
C LYS A 175 17.23 2.69 12.71
N PHE A 176 16.96 2.29 11.47
CA PHE A 176 16.38 0.99 11.15
C PHE A 176 17.42 0.02 10.61
N GLU A 177 17.18 -1.27 10.87
CA GLU A 177 17.82 -2.38 10.20
C GLU A 177 16.73 -3.32 9.68
N ILE A 178 16.83 -3.71 8.41
CA ILE A 178 15.91 -4.64 7.76
C ILE A 178 16.68 -5.81 7.14
N PRO A 179 16.16 -7.06 7.20
CA PRO A 179 16.82 -8.23 6.62
C PRO A 179 16.55 -8.34 5.10
N PHE A 180 16.50 -7.20 4.41
CA PHE A 180 16.22 -7.11 2.98
C PHE A 180 17.22 -6.18 2.30
N PHE A 181 17.43 -6.41 1.00
CA PHE A 181 18.40 -5.67 0.19
C PHE A 181 17.70 -4.83 -0.87
N GLY A 182 18.34 -3.72 -1.21
CA GLY A 182 17.93 -2.82 -2.29
C GLY A 182 17.05 -1.66 -1.83
N ASP A 183 17.10 -0.60 -2.62
CA ASP A 183 16.42 0.67 -2.32
C ASP A 183 14.90 0.49 -2.25
N HIS A 184 14.33 -0.39 -3.10
CA HIS A 184 12.92 -0.73 -3.05
C HIS A 184 12.49 -1.36 -1.70
N ALA A 185 13.38 -2.17 -1.08
CA ALA A 185 13.08 -2.76 0.22
C ALA A 185 13.10 -1.71 1.34
N VAL A 186 14.00 -0.73 1.24
CA VAL A 186 14.03 0.43 2.16
C VAL A 186 12.76 1.26 2.01
N LEU A 187 12.35 1.57 0.77
CA LEU A 187 11.09 2.30 0.52
C LEU A 187 9.87 1.55 1.04
N ASN A 188 9.77 0.24 0.78
CA ASN A 188 8.65 -0.57 1.28
C ASN A 188 8.61 -0.60 2.81
N ALA A 189 9.77 -0.67 3.47
CA ALA A 189 9.84 -0.63 4.93
C ALA A 189 9.52 0.75 5.50
N LEU A 190 9.90 1.83 4.80
CA LEU A 190 9.61 3.20 5.21
C LEU A 190 8.11 3.55 5.07
N ALA A 191 7.40 2.87 4.16
CA ALA A 191 5.96 3.05 3.93
C ALA A 191 5.09 2.44 5.04
N VAL A 192 5.64 1.51 5.84
CA VAL A 192 4.97 0.75 6.91
C VAL A 192 5.26 1.34 8.29
#